data_ca4f930b94110d51e63d4226cf42dc4b
#
_entry.id   ca4f930b94110d51e63d4226cf42dc4b
#
_cell.length_a   1.000
_cell.length_b   1.000
_cell.length_c   1.000
_cell.angle_alpha   90.00
_cell.angle_beta   90.00
_cell.angle_gamma   90.00
#
_symmetry.space_group_name_H-M   'P 1'
#
loop_
_entity.id
_entity.type
_entity.pdbx_description
1 polymer ?
#
loop_
_entity_poly.entity_id
_entity_poly.type
_entity_poly.pdbx_seq_one_letter_code
_entity_poly.pdbx_strand_id
1 'polypeptide(L)'
;MTMPRSLTAADVKEGQALPPLSHAVTATTVVLGALASRDWRPMHHDKEFAIHRNGVKDIFINTPNNAAWFERYITDWTGPKGRLGRMKFKMKRPVFPGDTMVFNGRVVKTFVDDAGCQWVELEVTVSVDGQVNTECQARVAIPADEHDNPWQRKANGWRP
;
A
#
# COMPACT_ATOMS: atom_id res chain seq x y z
N MET A 1 4.07 -26.29 -5.50
CA MET A 1 3.78 -24.96 -4.96
C MET A 1 2.83 -24.29 -5.94
N THR A 2 1.54 -24.19 -5.61
CA THR A 2 0.55 -23.54 -6.51
C THR A 2 0.83 -22.04 -6.51
N MET A 3 1.02 -21.46 -7.69
CA MET A 3 1.16 -20.00 -7.82
C MET A 3 -0.10 -19.33 -7.29
N PRO A 4 0.01 -18.23 -6.52
CA PRO A 4 -1.15 -17.51 -6.06
C PRO A 4 -1.97 -17.04 -7.27
N ARG A 5 -3.29 -17.30 -7.23
CA ARG A 5 -4.21 -16.86 -8.28
C ARG A 5 -4.30 -15.33 -8.26
N SER A 6 -4.25 -14.71 -9.42
CA SER A 6 -4.60 -13.30 -9.56
C SER A 6 -6.12 -13.12 -9.63
N LEU A 7 -6.61 -12.03 -9.05
CA LEU A 7 -7.99 -11.61 -9.24
C LEU A 7 -8.20 -11.16 -10.69
N THR A 8 -9.42 -11.39 -11.19
CA THR A 8 -9.90 -10.88 -12.47
C THR A 8 -11.07 -9.91 -12.25
N ALA A 9 -11.54 -9.27 -13.30
CA ALA A 9 -12.71 -8.38 -13.25
C ALA A 9 -13.95 -9.05 -12.62
N ALA A 10 -14.13 -10.36 -12.85
CA ALA A 10 -15.25 -11.12 -12.31
C ALA A 10 -15.20 -11.33 -10.78
N ASP A 11 -14.01 -11.25 -10.19
CA ASP A 11 -13.79 -11.48 -8.77
C ASP A 11 -13.96 -10.21 -7.91
N VAL A 12 -14.13 -9.04 -8.54
CA VAL A 12 -14.11 -7.74 -7.84
C VAL A 12 -15.41 -6.97 -8.03
N LYS A 13 -15.96 -6.46 -6.92
CA LYS A 13 -17.21 -5.68 -6.92
C LYS A 13 -17.05 -4.39 -6.14
N GLU A 14 -17.74 -3.33 -6.59
CA GLU A 14 -17.84 -2.07 -5.83
C GLU A 14 -18.43 -2.32 -4.45
N GLY A 15 -17.88 -1.65 -3.44
CA GLY A 15 -18.24 -1.83 -2.03
C GLY A 15 -17.56 -3.04 -1.34
N GLN A 16 -16.88 -3.91 -2.10
CA GLN A 16 -16.20 -5.07 -1.52
C GLN A 16 -15.10 -4.64 -0.57
N ALA A 17 -15.09 -5.21 0.66
CA ALA A 17 -14.00 -5.04 1.60
C ALA A 17 -12.80 -5.93 1.20
N LEU A 18 -11.60 -5.41 1.36
CA LEU A 18 -10.37 -6.17 1.24
C LEU A 18 -10.10 -6.91 2.56
N PRO A 19 -9.49 -8.10 2.54
CA PRO A 19 -9.04 -8.78 3.75
C PRO A 19 -8.11 -7.88 4.57
N PRO A 20 -8.28 -7.77 5.89
CA PRO A 20 -7.40 -6.95 6.70
C PRO A 20 -5.99 -7.53 6.78
N LEU A 21 -4.98 -6.67 6.85
CA LEU A 21 -3.60 -7.04 7.11
C LEU A 21 -3.14 -6.40 8.41
N SER A 22 -2.56 -7.19 9.31
CA SER A 22 -1.97 -6.70 10.56
C SER A 22 -0.47 -6.91 10.56
N HIS A 23 0.29 -5.89 11.02
CA HIS A 23 1.75 -5.96 11.12
C HIS A 23 2.25 -5.30 12.41
N ALA A 24 2.93 -6.08 13.26
CA ALA A 24 3.62 -5.55 14.43
C ALA A 24 4.91 -4.84 14.00
N VAL A 25 4.98 -3.54 14.28
CA VAL A 25 6.12 -2.70 13.89
C VAL A 25 7.25 -2.85 14.91
N THR A 26 8.43 -3.17 14.41
CA THR A 26 9.65 -3.24 15.22
C THR A 26 10.63 -2.13 14.83
N ALA A 27 11.66 -1.90 15.64
CA ALA A 27 12.77 -1.03 15.25
C ALA A 27 13.41 -1.48 13.92
N THR A 28 13.49 -2.80 13.70
CA THR A 28 13.97 -3.38 12.44
C THR A 28 13.08 -2.97 11.26
N THR A 29 11.74 -3.01 11.43
CA THR A 29 10.80 -2.54 10.39
C THR A 29 11.07 -1.10 9.97
N VAL A 30 11.32 -0.22 10.96
CA VAL A 30 11.56 1.21 10.71
C VAL A 30 12.92 1.42 10.05
N VAL A 31 13.99 0.88 10.63
CA VAL A 31 15.37 1.09 10.18
C VAL A 31 15.60 0.48 8.79
N LEU A 32 15.20 -0.79 8.58
CA LEU A 32 15.38 -1.43 7.27
C LEU A 32 14.56 -0.76 6.17
N GLY A 33 13.36 -0.26 6.47
CA GLY A 33 12.56 0.50 5.51
C GLY A 33 13.21 1.81 5.11
N ALA A 34 13.82 2.53 6.06
CA ALA A 34 14.60 3.73 5.78
C ALA A 34 15.83 3.41 4.92
N LEU A 35 16.60 2.37 5.27
CA LEU A 35 17.76 1.94 4.51
C LEU A 35 17.40 1.51 3.08
N ALA A 36 16.36 0.70 2.91
CA ALA A 36 15.91 0.22 1.60
C ALA A 36 15.49 1.36 0.67
N SER A 37 14.92 2.42 1.22
CA SER A 37 14.53 3.62 0.46
C SER A 37 15.61 4.71 0.40
N ARG A 38 16.82 4.44 0.91
CA ARG A 38 17.94 5.39 0.99
C ARG A 38 17.58 6.69 1.70
N ASP A 39 16.71 6.61 2.69
CA ASP A 39 16.33 7.73 3.54
C ASP A 39 17.26 7.79 4.77
N TRP A 40 18.33 8.54 4.63
CA TRP A 40 19.38 8.66 5.65
C TRP A 40 19.05 9.67 6.76
N ARG A 41 17.83 10.18 6.82
CA ARG A 41 17.44 11.14 7.86
C ARG A 41 17.45 10.48 9.24
N PRO A 42 18.15 11.08 10.23
CA PRO A 42 18.39 10.45 11.53
C PRO A 42 17.12 10.04 12.27
N MET A 43 16.02 10.76 12.10
CA MET A 43 14.74 10.49 12.77
C MET A 43 14.20 9.07 12.53
N HIS A 44 14.71 8.34 11.53
CA HIS A 44 14.28 6.99 11.20
C HIS A 44 15.21 5.90 11.73
N HIS A 45 16.34 6.26 12.36
CA HIS A 45 17.32 5.28 12.88
C HIS A 45 18.05 5.73 14.15
N ASP A 46 17.95 7.01 14.51
CA ASP A 46 18.54 7.58 15.73
C ASP A 46 17.42 8.06 16.66
N LYS A 47 17.22 7.31 17.76
CA LYS A 47 16.15 7.58 18.71
C LYS A 47 16.34 8.91 19.44
N GLU A 48 17.58 9.23 19.85
CA GLU A 48 17.88 10.49 20.55
C GLU A 48 17.61 11.69 19.64
N PHE A 49 17.97 11.58 18.36
CA PHE A 49 17.64 12.60 17.38
C PHE A 49 16.11 12.76 17.22
N ALA A 50 15.38 11.65 17.10
CA ALA A 50 13.92 11.67 16.95
C ALA A 50 13.25 12.35 18.15
N ILE A 51 13.69 12.05 19.36
CA ILE A 51 13.16 12.66 20.60
C ILE A 51 13.52 14.14 20.68
N HIS A 52 14.80 14.48 20.59
CA HIS A 52 15.28 15.84 20.92
C HIS A 52 15.14 16.83 19.76
N ARG A 53 15.14 16.37 18.50
CA ARG A 53 15.05 17.25 17.33
C ARG A 53 13.69 17.25 16.66
N ASN A 54 12.98 16.12 16.66
CA ASN A 54 11.64 16.01 16.07
C ASN A 54 10.51 16.09 17.09
N GLY A 55 10.80 15.97 18.39
CA GLY A 55 9.79 16.03 19.44
C GLY A 55 8.81 14.84 19.45
N VAL A 56 9.24 13.68 18.96
CA VAL A 56 8.45 12.45 18.94
C VAL A 56 8.99 11.43 19.92
N LYS A 57 8.20 10.40 20.25
CA LYS A 57 8.55 9.43 21.30
C LYS A 57 9.65 8.43 20.91
N ASP A 58 9.87 8.19 19.63
CA ASP A 58 10.81 7.20 19.11
C ASP A 58 11.10 7.42 17.62
N ILE A 59 11.98 6.62 17.02
CA ILE A 59 12.11 6.51 15.56
C ILE A 59 10.78 6.08 14.96
N PHE A 60 10.50 6.45 13.70
CA PHE A 60 9.21 6.18 13.08
C PHE A 60 9.34 5.83 11.59
N ILE A 61 8.32 5.15 11.06
CA ILE A 61 8.26 4.72 9.65
C ILE A 61 8.34 5.95 8.73
N ASN A 62 9.25 5.91 7.75
CA ASN A 62 9.39 6.94 6.73
C ASN A 62 8.33 6.82 5.62
N THR A 63 8.17 7.86 4.83
CA THR A 63 7.17 7.93 3.75
C THR A 63 7.31 6.82 2.70
N PRO A 64 8.50 6.50 2.16
CA PRO A 64 8.66 5.41 1.21
C PRO A 64 8.32 4.02 1.79
N ASN A 65 8.69 3.76 3.04
CA ASN A 65 8.33 2.50 3.72
C ASN A 65 6.80 2.38 3.87
N ASN A 66 6.13 3.49 4.24
CA ASN A 66 4.67 3.51 4.32
C ASN A 66 4.02 3.23 2.95
N ALA A 67 4.56 3.83 1.87
CA ALA A 67 4.11 3.56 0.51
C ALA A 67 4.26 2.07 0.12
N ALA A 68 5.41 1.46 0.45
CA ALA A 68 5.67 0.06 0.18
C ALA A 68 4.70 -0.88 0.92
N TRP A 69 4.28 -0.53 2.13
CA TRP A 69 3.27 -1.28 2.87
C TRP A 69 1.88 -1.21 2.21
N PHE A 70 1.47 -0.07 1.67
CA PHE A 70 0.24 0.05 0.88
C PHE A 70 0.33 -0.76 -0.40
N GLU A 71 1.45 -0.67 -1.13
CA GLU A 71 1.66 -1.46 -2.35
C GLU A 71 1.59 -2.96 -2.06
N ARG A 72 2.27 -3.43 -1.02
CA ARG A 72 2.20 -4.82 -0.57
C ARG A 72 0.76 -5.24 -0.28
N TYR A 73 0.02 -4.46 0.52
CA TYR A 73 -1.36 -4.77 0.87
C TYR A 73 -2.26 -4.93 -0.35
N ILE A 74 -2.12 -4.03 -1.33
CA ILE A 74 -2.90 -4.05 -2.56
C ILE A 74 -2.49 -5.23 -3.45
N THR A 75 -1.19 -5.48 -3.61
CA THR A 75 -0.68 -6.53 -4.49
C THR A 75 -0.85 -7.94 -3.91
N ASP A 76 -0.78 -8.09 -2.60
CA ASP A 76 -1.14 -9.35 -1.92
C ASP A 76 -2.62 -9.72 -2.18
N TRP A 77 -3.52 -8.71 -2.22
CA TRP A 77 -4.93 -8.91 -2.53
C TRP A 77 -5.17 -9.22 -4.00
N THR A 78 -4.59 -8.45 -4.93
CA THR A 78 -4.82 -8.63 -6.37
C THR A 78 -4.10 -9.84 -6.96
N GLY A 79 -3.04 -10.30 -6.32
CA GLY A 79 -2.13 -11.32 -6.83
C GLY A 79 -1.15 -10.79 -7.89
N PRO A 80 -0.32 -11.68 -8.47
CA PRO A 80 0.87 -11.29 -9.24
C PRO A 80 0.59 -10.55 -10.56
N LYS A 81 -0.60 -10.66 -11.13
CA LYS A 81 -0.97 -9.90 -12.34
C LYS A 81 -1.53 -8.51 -12.02
N GLY A 82 -1.86 -8.21 -10.76
CA GLY A 82 -2.26 -6.86 -10.36
C GLY A 82 -1.12 -5.87 -10.57
N ARG A 83 -1.41 -4.71 -11.16
CA ARG A 83 -0.41 -3.67 -11.42
C ARG A 83 -0.88 -2.34 -10.85
N LEU A 84 -0.18 -1.87 -9.81
CA LEU A 84 -0.45 -0.56 -9.22
C LEU A 84 -0.21 0.54 -10.27
N GLY A 85 -1.23 1.34 -10.52
CA GLY A 85 -1.18 2.46 -11.46
C GLY A 85 -0.75 3.74 -10.77
N ARG A 86 -1.49 4.12 -9.75
CA ARG A 86 -1.19 5.30 -8.95
C ARG A 86 -1.63 5.12 -7.50
N MET A 87 -1.00 5.88 -6.64
CA MET A 87 -1.31 5.92 -5.23
C MET A 87 -1.12 7.35 -4.70
N LYS A 88 -2.09 7.81 -3.90
CA LYS A 88 -2.01 9.07 -3.16
C LYS A 88 -2.40 8.79 -1.72
N PHE A 89 -1.55 9.14 -0.78
CA PHE A 89 -1.84 8.95 0.62
C PHE A 89 -1.50 10.18 1.46
N LYS A 90 -2.18 10.30 2.59
CA LYS A 90 -2.02 11.37 3.58
C LYS A 90 -1.69 10.76 4.93
N MET A 91 -0.46 10.95 5.38
CA MET A 91 -0.03 10.60 6.73
C MET A 91 -0.53 11.66 7.71
N LYS A 92 -1.22 11.22 8.75
CA LYS A 92 -1.78 12.07 9.83
C LYS A 92 -0.98 11.95 11.11
N ARG A 93 -0.44 10.76 11.37
CA ARG A 93 0.31 10.42 12.59
C ARG A 93 1.47 9.49 12.24
N PRO A 94 2.62 9.62 12.91
CA PRO A 94 3.71 8.67 12.78
C PRO A 94 3.33 7.30 13.35
N VAL A 95 4.03 6.28 12.87
CA VAL A 95 3.94 4.89 13.37
C VAL A 95 5.30 4.50 13.93
N PHE A 96 5.33 3.98 15.15
CA PHE A 96 6.52 3.74 15.94
C PHE A 96 6.79 2.24 16.17
N PRO A 97 8.01 1.85 16.55
CA PRO A 97 8.25 0.53 17.12
C PRO A 97 7.33 0.26 18.32
N GLY A 98 6.77 -0.95 18.36
CA GLY A 98 5.76 -1.35 19.35
C GLY A 98 4.31 -1.13 18.92
N ASP A 99 4.06 -0.31 17.89
CA ASP A 99 2.73 -0.15 17.33
C ASP A 99 2.35 -1.39 16.47
N THR A 100 1.07 -1.66 16.34
CA THR A 100 0.53 -2.62 15.36
C THR A 100 -0.26 -1.87 14.29
N MET A 101 0.24 -1.90 13.07
CA MET A 101 -0.48 -1.37 11.91
C MET A 101 -1.58 -2.34 11.48
N VAL A 102 -2.80 -1.85 11.33
CA VAL A 102 -3.93 -2.60 10.76
C VAL A 102 -4.37 -1.91 9.49
N PHE A 103 -4.22 -2.63 8.37
CA PHE A 103 -4.67 -2.18 7.04
C PHE A 103 -6.10 -2.66 6.82
N ASN A 104 -6.96 -1.75 6.38
CA ASN A 104 -8.29 -2.05 5.89
C ASN A 104 -8.50 -1.32 4.57
N GLY A 105 -9.19 -1.96 3.65
CA GLY A 105 -9.48 -1.39 2.34
C GLY A 105 -10.85 -1.74 1.84
N ARG A 106 -11.34 -0.97 0.87
CA ARG A 106 -12.57 -1.25 0.14
C ARG A 106 -12.43 -0.83 -1.32
N VAL A 107 -13.12 -1.53 -2.18
CA VAL A 107 -13.31 -1.16 -3.59
C VAL A 107 -14.31 -0.01 -3.65
N VAL A 108 -13.88 1.11 -4.22
CA VAL A 108 -14.74 2.29 -4.42
C VAL A 108 -15.42 2.23 -5.77
N LYS A 109 -14.65 1.87 -6.81
CA LYS A 109 -15.12 1.87 -8.19
C LYS A 109 -14.39 0.84 -9.04
N THR A 110 -15.08 0.26 -10.01
CA THR A 110 -14.49 -0.54 -11.07
C THR A 110 -14.87 0.04 -12.43
N PHE A 111 -13.94 0.07 -13.38
CA PHE A 111 -14.23 0.57 -14.73
C PHE A 111 -13.19 0.07 -15.73
N VAL A 112 -13.57 0.10 -17.02
CA VAL A 112 -12.66 -0.12 -18.14
C VAL A 112 -12.38 1.22 -18.79
N ASP A 113 -11.11 1.53 -19.03
CA ASP A 113 -10.74 2.75 -19.75
C ASP A 113 -10.82 2.57 -21.29
N ASP A 114 -10.61 3.68 -22.02
CA ASP A 114 -10.65 3.68 -23.49
C ASP A 114 -9.56 2.78 -24.12
N ALA A 115 -8.55 2.39 -23.38
CA ALA A 115 -7.51 1.45 -23.81
C ALA A 115 -7.84 -0.01 -23.47
N GLY A 116 -9.03 -0.27 -22.93
CA GLY A 116 -9.46 -1.60 -22.50
C GLY A 116 -8.77 -2.11 -21.25
N CYS A 117 -8.18 -1.24 -20.43
CA CYS A 117 -7.59 -1.62 -19.16
C CYS A 117 -8.64 -1.67 -18.06
N GLN A 118 -8.74 -2.79 -17.36
CA GLN A 118 -9.63 -2.94 -16.22
C GLN A 118 -9.01 -2.33 -14.96
N TRP A 119 -9.64 -1.29 -14.43
CA TRP A 119 -9.21 -0.54 -13.25
C TRP A 119 -10.10 -0.79 -12.04
N VAL A 120 -9.47 -0.77 -10.88
CA VAL A 120 -10.11 -0.77 -9.56
C VAL A 120 -9.58 0.42 -8.77
N GLU A 121 -10.48 1.27 -8.29
CA GLU A 121 -10.16 2.34 -7.34
C GLU A 121 -10.44 1.86 -5.92
N LEU A 122 -9.48 2.11 -5.04
CA LEU A 122 -9.47 1.64 -3.66
C LEU A 122 -9.35 2.82 -2.69
N GLU A 123 -10.07 2.73 -1.59
CA GLU A 123 -9.75 3.46 -0.37
C GLU A 123 -9.15 2.50 0.64
N VAL A 124 -7.98 2.85 1.15
CA VAL A 124 -7.24 2.05 2.13
C VAL A 124 -6.86 2.92 3.32
N THR A 125 -6.95 2.38 4.51
CA THR A 125 -6.50 3.04 5.74
C THR A 125 -5.50 2.18 6.48
N VAL A 126 -4.57 2.84 7.15
CA VAL A 126 -3.74 2.23 8.21
C VAL A 126 -4.17 2.82 9.54
N SER A 127 -4.45 1.96 10.49
CA SER A 127 -4.81 2.33 11.86
C SER A 127 -3.83 1.74 12.87
N VAL A 128 -3.62 2.45 13.97
CA VAL A 128 -2.92 1.99 15.17
C VAL A 128 -3.86 2.28 16.35
N ASP A 129 -4.09 1.29 17.21
CA ASP A 129 -5.00 1.38 18.37
C ASP A 129 -6.39 1.91 17.98
N GLY A 130 -6.92 1.46 16.83
CA GLY A 130 -8.22 1.88 16.31
C GLY A 130 -8.27 3.29 15.72
N GLN A 131 -7.16 4.04 15.73
CA GLN A 131 -7.09 5.39 15.18
C GLN A 131 -6.40 5.40 13.82
N VAL A 132 -7.01 6.06 12.83
CA VAL A 132 -6.44 6.17 11.48
C VAL A 132 -5.18 7.02 11.48
N ASN A 133 -4.05 6.41 11.13
CA ASN A 133 -2.74 7.05 10.99
C ASN A 133 -2.49 7.54 9.56
N THR A 134 -2.93 6.79 8.56
CA THR A 134 -2.74 7.14 7.14
C THR A 134 -3.98 6.74 6.34
N GLU A 135 -4.40 7.62 5.45
CA GLU A 135 -5.43 7.37 4.42
C GLU A 135 -4.76 7.28 3.05
N CYS A 136 -5.20 6.34 2.23
CA CYS A 136 -4.68 6.11 0.90
C CYS A 136 -5.80 5.94 -0.11
N GLN A 137 -5.67 6.59 -1.25
CA GLN A 137 -6.44 6.32 -2.46
C GLN A 137 -5.51 5.69 -3.48
N ALA A 138 -5.89 4.56 -4.02
CA ALA A 138 -5.09 3.84 -5.00
C ALA A 138 -5.92 3.45 -6.21
N ARG A 139 -5.26 3.34 -7.37
CA ARG A 139 -5.81 2.76 -8.57
C ARG A 139 -4.92 1.61 -8.99
N VAL A 140 -5.48 0.42 -9.12
CA VAL A 140 -4.78 -0.79 -9.53
C VAL A 140 -5.46 -1.39 -10.76
N ALA A 141 -4.66 -1.79 -11.73
CA ALA A 141 -5.15 -2.56 -12.86
C ALA A 141 -5.17 -4.05 -12.50
N ILE A 142 -6.24 -4.73 -12.85
CA ILE A 142 -6.39 -6.18 -12.72
C ILE A 142 -6.67 -6.80 -14.10
N PRO A 143 -6.38 -8.09 -14.30
CA PRO A 143 -6.78 -8.78 -15.52
C PRO A 143 -8.29 -8.68 -15.78
N ALA A 144 -8.68 -8.45 -17.03
CA ALA A 144 -10.07 -8.56 -17.44
C ALA A 144 -10.57 -10.02 -17.32
N ASP A 145 -9.70 -10.97 -17.70
CA ASP A 145 -9.91 -12.42 -17.63
C ASP A 145 -8.58 -13.16 -17.37
N GLU A 146 -8.56 -14.49 -17.43
CA GLU A 146 -7.37 -15.32 -17.16
C GLU A 146 -6.24 -15.12 -18.19
N HIS A 147 -6.55 -14.65 -19.39
CA HIS A 147 -5.58 -14.44 -20.49
C HIS A 147 -5.00 -13.04 -20.49
N ASP A 148 -5.69 -12.06 -19.86
CA ASP A 148 -5.21 -10.69 -19.77
C ASP A 148 -4.06 -10.56 -18.75
N ASN A 149 -3.15 -9.61 -19.06
CA ASN A 149 -2.05 -9.27 -18.17
C ASN A 149 -1.75 -7.76 -18.23
N PRO A 150 -2.15 -6.99 -17.22
CA PRO A 150 -1.88 -5.55 -17.14
C PRO A 150 -0.41 -5.16 -17.27
N TRP A 151 0.53 -6.05 -16.93
CA TRP A 151 1.97 -5.79 -17.07
C TRP A 151 2.46 -5.76 -18.52
N GLN A 152 1.69 -6.31 -19.45
CA GLN A 152 2.02 -6.26 -20.89
C GLN A 152 1.59 -4.94 -21.55
N ARG A 153 0.76 -4.13 -20.86
CA ARG A 153 0.29 -2.84 -21.39
C ARG A 153 1.40 -1.81 -21.35
N LYS A 154 1.61 -1.09 -22.47
CA LYS A 154 2.68 -0.09 -22.64
C LYS A 154 2.15 1.18 -23.31
N ALA A 155 2.87 2.27 -23.18
CA ALA A 155 2.59 3.55 -23.82
C ALA A 155 1.11 3.95 -23.70
N ASN A 156 0.42 4.15 -24.82
CA ASN A 156 -0.99 4.58 -24.84
C ASN A 156 -1.97 3.54 -24.27
N GLY A 157 -1.57 2.29 -24.12
CA GLY A 157 -2.35 1.24 -23.46
C GLY A 157 -2.21 1.20 -21.93
N TRP A 158 -1.41 2.10 -21.34
CA TRP A 158 -1.21 2.22 -19.90
C TRP A 158 -1.36 3.67 -19.46
N ARG A 159 -2.52 4.02 -18.86
CA ARG A 159 -2.88 5.39 -18.44
C ARG A 159 -3.40 5.38 -17.00
N PRO A 160 -2.52 5.20 -15.97
CA PRO A 160 -2.91 5.12 -14.55
C PRO A 160 -3.46 6.43 -13.97
#